data_84be441e140a44fd3a99734173836a2b
#
_entry.id   84be441e140a44fd3a99734173836a2b
#
_cell.length_a   1.000
_cell.length_b   1.000
_cell.length_c   1.000
_cell.angle_alpha   90.00
_cell.angle_beta   90.00
_cell.angle_gamma   90.00
#
_symmetry.space_group_name_H-M   'P 1'
#
loop_
_entity.id
_entity.type
_entity.pdbx_description
1 polymer ?
#
loop_
_entity_poly.entity_id
_entity_poly.type
_entity_poly.pdbx_seq_one_letter_code
_entity_poly.pdbx_strand_id
1 'polypeptide(L)'
;ATLLFLPFVRLHKLGTSDRLRLVVIGAIQFGVMYACYMRAFQYLPSHLVAIFSILTPVYVVIIHDLRKWTFSSRYLLVALLSVLGAAAIKAKTIPTGDFWIGFGLMQVAGIAFAYGQIAYRDWKQSNPQTNDRSVFALLAMGGTICVGIGGFLLSDWSTLEVKPDQWKAILYLGFVASGIGFFLWNKG
;
A
#
# COMPACT_ATOMS: atom_id res chain seq x y z
N ALA A 1 8.72 -3.63 -9.09
CA ALA A 1 9.13 -2.31 -8.56
C ALA A 1 10.60 -2.31 -8.12
N THR A 2 11.01 -3.14 -7.16
CA THR A 2 12.37 -3.13 -6.58
C THR A 2 13.47 -3.25 -7.65
N LEU A 3 13.38 -4.22 -8.55
CA LEU A 3 14.36 -4.41 -9.62
C LEU A 3 14.48 -3.19 -10.54
N LEU A 4 13.37 -2.48 -10.79
CA LEU A 4 13.36 -1.27 -11.62
C LEU A 4 14.14 -0.10 -10.98
N PHE A 5 14.08 0.03 -9.66
CA PHE A 5 14.69 1.15 -8.94
C PHE A 5 16.03 0.81 -8.26
N LEU A 6 16.41 -0.48 -8.22
CA LEU A 6 17.67 -0.93 -7.63
C LEU A 6 18.91 -0.19 -8.18
N PRO A 7 19.03 0.09 -9.51
CA PRO A 7 20.18 0.81 -10.07
C PRO A 7 20.31 2.25 -9.57
N PHE A 8 19.23 2.84 -9.05
CA PHE A 8 19.21 4.22 -8.56
C PHE A 8 19.52 4.35 -7.07
N VAL A 9 19.76 3.24 -6.37
CA VAL A 9 20.06 3.23 -4.93
C VAL A 9 21.42 3.88 -4.66
N ARG A 10 21.41 4.99 -3.92
CA ARG A 10 22.62 5.71 -3.50
C ARG A 10 22.70 5.71 -1.97
N LEU A 11 23.07 4.55 -1.40
CA LEU A 11 23.08 4.35 0.05
C LEU A 11 24.03 5.28 0.79
N HIS A 12 25.16 5.67 0.18
CA HIS A 12 26.19 6.49 0.83
C HIS A 12 25.70 7.91 1.24
N LYS A 13 24.58 8.37 0.68
CA LYS A 13 24.00 9.68 0.99
C LYS A 13 22.96 9.64 2.12
N LEU A 14 22.61 8.48 2.63
CA LEU A 14 21.60 8.29 3.66
C LEU A 14 22.22 7.63 4.90
N GLY A 15 21.91 8.16 6.07
CA GLY A 15 22.28 7.53 7.34
C GLY A 15 21.65 6.15 7.50
N THR A 16 22.27 5.28 8.29
CA THR A 16 21.75 3.93 8.52
C THR A 16 20.36 3.94 9.14
N SER A 17 20.09 4.88 10.04
CA SER A 17 18.78 5.07 10.66
C SER A 17 17.70 5.40 9.63
N ASP A 18 18.00 6.32 8.68
CA ASP A 18 17.06 6.69 7.63
C ASP A 18 16.78 5.54 6.66
N ARG A 19 17.82 4.78 6.30
CA ARG A 19 17.65 3.58 5.46
C ARG A 19 16.72 2.57 6.12
N LEU A 20 16.95 2.25 7.38
CA LEU A 20 16.11 1.32 8.13
C LEU A 20 14.68 1.85 8.23
N ARG A 21 14.51 3.14 8.56
CA ARG A 21 13.20 3.79 8.64
C ARG A 21 12.43 3.69 7.32
N LEU A 22 13.07 3.96 6.18
CA LEU A 22 12.46 3.86 4.86
C LEU A 22 12.08 2.42 4.51
N VAL A 23 12.94 1.45 4.83
CA VAL A 23 12.64 0.02 4.63
C VAL A 23 11.42 -0.40 5.48
N VAL A 24 11.35 0.03 6.74
CA VAL A 24 10.19 -0.26 7.60
C VAL A 24 8.91 0.41 7.08
N ILE A 25 8.99 1.68 6.66
CA ILE A 25 7.85 2.37 6.05
C ILE A 25 7.37 1.59 4.81
N GLY A 26 8.29 1.17 3.95
CA GLY A 26 7.97 0.37 2.76
C GLY A 26 7.40 -1.01 3.08
N ALA A 27 7.90 -1.67 4.12
CA ALA A 27 7.36 -2.94 4.59
C ALA A 27 5.90 -2.81 5.04
N ILE A 28 5.55 -1.72 5.72
CA ILE A 28 4.15 -1.44 6.12
C ILE A 28 3.33 -1.01 4.90
N GLN A 29 3.78 0.02 4.18
CA GLN A 29 3.03 0.65 3.08
C GLN A 29 2.73 -0.32 1.94
N PHE A 30 3.70 -1.13 1.55
CA PHE A 30 3.56 -2.05 0.43
C PHE A 30 3.48 -3.51 0.89
N GLY A 31 4.27 -3.92 1.87
CA GLY A 31 4.31 -5.31 2.31
C GLY A 31 3.01 -5.73 2.99
N VAL A 32 2.69 -5.13 4.13
CA VAL A 32 1.46 -5.45 4.88
C VAL A 32 0.23 -5.15 4.03
N MET A 33 0.22 -4.01 3.35
CA MET A 33 -0.90 -3.62 2.47
C MET A 33 -1.17 -4.70 1.41
N TYR A 34 -0.17 -5.11 0.64
CA TYR A 34 -0.37 -6.13 -0.39
C TYR A 34 -0.72 -7.50 0.16
N ALA A 35 -0.12 -7.91 1.28
CA ALA A 35 -0.46 -9.18 1.92
C ALA A 35 -1.94 -9.22 2.31
N CYS A 36 -2.45 -8.19 2.98
CA CYS A 36 -3.85 -8.09 3.36
C CYS A 36 -4.77 -7.93 2.14
N TYR A 37 -4.40 -7.06 1.20
CA TYR A 37 -5.16 -6.81 -0.02
C TYR A 37 -5.34 -8.07 -0.87
N MET A 38 -4.26 -8.82 -1.12
CA MET A 38 -4.32 -10.06 -1.90
C MET A 38 -5.10 -11.16 -1.16
N ARG A 39 -4.94 -11.25 0.16
CA ARG A 39 -5.70 -12.21 0.97
C ARG A 39 -7.20 -11.89 0.98
N ALA A 40 -7.58 -10.62 0.92
CA ALA A 40 -8.98 -10.21 0.89
C ALA A 40 -9.76 -10.76 -0.32
N PHE A 41 -9.10 -11.00 -1.47
CA PHE A 41 -9.73 -11.60 -2.65
C PHE A 41 -10.23 -13.04 -2.43
N GLN A 42 -9.76 -13.72 -1.39
CA GLN A 42 -10.28 -15.05 -1.04
C GLN A 42 -11.66 -15.00 -0.36
N TYR A 43 -12.01 -13.82 0.19
CA TYR A 43 -13.23 -13.60 0.96
C TYR A 43 -14.19 -12.61 0.30
N LEU A 44 -13.69 -11.78 -0.61
CA LEU A 44 -14.46 -10.72 -1.23
C LEU A 44 -14.36 -10.77 -2.76
N PRO A 45 -15.46 -10.56 -3.47
CA PRO A 45 -15.41 -10.33 -4.91
C PRO A 45 -14.70 -8.99 -5.23
N SER A 46 -14.08 -8.92 -6.40
CA SER A 46 -13.24 -7.78 -6.82
C SER A 46 -13.91 -6.40 -6.68
N HIS A 47 -15.21 -6.32 -6.91
CA HIS A 47 -15.93 -5.05 -6.79
C HIS A 47 -16.01 -4.54 -5.34
N LEU A 48 -16.12 -5.44 -4.33
CA LEU A 48 -16.09 -5.05 -2.91
C LEU A 48 -14.69 -4.66 -2.47
N VAL A 49 -13.67 -5.35 -2.94
CA VAL A 49 -12.26 -4.95 -2.71
C VAL A 49 -12.02 -3.52 -3.21
N ALA A 50 -12.51 -3.20 -4.43
CA ALA A 50 -12.42 -1.85 -4.99
C ALA A 50 -13.18 -0.81 -4.15
N ILE A 51 -14.39 -1.14 -3.65
CA ILE A 51 -15.18 -0.22 -2.81
C ILE A 51 -14.45 0.07 -1.50
N PHE A 52 -13.93 -0.96 -0.82
CA PHE A 52 -13.29 -0.76 0.47
C PHE A 52 -11.96 -0.01 0.37
N SER A 53 -11.27 -0.06 -0.78
CA SER A 53 -10.08 0.77 -1.00
C SER A 53 -10.38 2.27 -1.06
N ILE A 54 -11.64 2.66 -1.32
CA ILE A 54 -12.08 4.07 -1.31
C ILE A 54 -12.08 4.68 0.09
N LEU A 55 -12.03 3.86 1.15
CA LEU A 55 -11.87 4.33 2.53
C LEU A 55 -10.47 4.90 2.82
N THR A 56 -9.48 4.66 1.96
CA THR A 56 -8.10 5.11 2.16
C THR A 56 -7.96 6.61 2.47
N PRO A 57 -8.64 7.56 1.78
CA PRO A 57 -8.56 8.98 2.11
C PRO A 57 -9.02 9.31 3.54
N VAL A 58 -9.99 8.57 4.07
CA VAL A 58 -10.44 8.72 5.48
C VAL A 58 -9.30 8.38 6.43
N TYR A 59 -8.62 7.26 6.19
CA TYR A 59 -7.46 6.86 7.02
C TYR A 59 -6.31 7.86 6.93
N VAL A 60 -6.05 8.42 5.75
CA VAL A 60 -5.03 9.46 5.58
C VAL A 60 -5.35 10.67 6.47
N VAL A 61 -6.59 11.16 6.44
CA VAL A 61 -6.99 12.30 7.30
C VAL A 61 -6.86 11.95 8.78
N ILE A 62 -7.41 10.81 9.19
CA ILE A 62 -7.39 10.38 10.61
C ILE A 62 -5.96 10.23 11.11
N ILE A 63 -5.09 9.52 10.38
CA ILE A 63 -3.71 9.28 10.80
C ILE A 63 -2.91 10.59 10.83
N HIS A 64 -3.11 11.46 9.84
CA HIS A 64 -2.48 12.77 9.81
C HIS A 64 -2.87 13.61 11.04
N ASP A 65 -4.16 13.68 11.33
CA ASP A 65 -4.69 14.48 12.44
C ASP A 65 -4.24 13.91 13.79
N LEU A 66 -4.26 12.59 13.97
CA LEU A 66 -3.73 11.94 15.18
C LEU A 66 -2.24 12.22 15.39
N ARG A 67 -1.43 12.22 14.33
CA ARG A 67 0.00 12.51 14.46
C ARG A 67 0.33 13.95 14.77
N LYS A 68 -0.50 14.88 14.31
CA LYS A 68 -0.31 16.33 14.52
C LYS A 68 -1.12 16.90 15.65
N TRP A 69 -1.91 16.07 16.34
CA TRP A 69 -2.86 16.50 17.39
C TRP A 69 -3.77 17.63 16.88
N THR A 70 -4.19 17.56 15.61
CA THR A 70 -5.09 18.51 14.96
C THR A 70 -6.39 17.82 14.59
N PHE A 71 -7.45 18.59 14.42
CA PHE A 71 -8.73 18.06 13.93
C PHE A 71 -9.15 18.82 12.67
N SER A 72 -9.06 18.16 11.54
CA SER A 72 -9.33 18.75 10.21
C SER A 72 -10.71 18.36 9.71
N SER A 73 -11.76 18.90 10.34
CA SER A 73 -13.16 18.56 10.04
C SER A 73 -13.51 18.68 8.55
N ARG A 74 -12.95 19.67 7.86
CA ARG A 74 -13.18 19.88 6.41
C ARG A 74 -12.66 18.70 5.57
N TYR A 75 -11.44 18.24 5.83
CA TYR A 75 -10.87 17.09 5.10
C TYR A 75 -11.58 15.79 5.44
N LEU A 76 -11.97 15.61 6.70
CA LEU A 76 -12.76 14.45 7.10
C LEU A 76 -14.13 14.44 6.40
N LEU A 77 -14.81 15.58 6.31
CA LEU A 77 -16.08 15.70 5.61
C LEU A 77 -15.93 15.36 4.12
N VAL A 78 -14.92 15.88 3.44
CA VAL A 78 -14.64 15.56 2.03
C VAL A 78 -14.36 14.05 1.85
N ALA A 79 -13.57 13.46 2.74
CA ALA A 79 -13.29 12.03 2.70
C ALA A 79 -14.56 11.19 2.91
N LEU A 80 -15.41 11.55 3.86
CA LEU A 80 -16.70 10.88 4.10
C LEU A 80 -17.65 11.03 2.91
N LEU A 81 -17.76 12.22 2.33
CA LEU A 81 -18.58 12.43 1.13
C LEU A 81 -18.11 11.57 -0.05
N SER A 82 -16.81 11.43 -0.24
CA SER A 82 -16.22 10.55 -1.27
C SER A 82 -16.61 9.08 -1.04
N VAL A 83 -16.57 8.63 0.22
CA VAL A 83 -17.01 7.27 0.60
C VAL A 83 -18.49 7.08 0.37
N LEU A 84 -19.32 8.04 0.79
CA LEU A 84 -20.78 7.98 0.58
C LEU A 84 -21.14 7.94 -0.91
N GLY A 85 -20.48 8.77 -1.74
CA GLY A 85 -20.66 8.76 -3.19
C GLY A 85 -20.34 7.40 -3.81
N ALA A 86 -19.24 6.79 -3.40
CA ALA A 86 -18.87 5.47 -3.89
C ALA A 86 -19.79 4.35 -3.39
N ALA A 87 -20.23 4.42 -2.13
CA ALA A 87 -21.18 3.48 -1.54
C ALA A 87 -22.54 3.55 -2.25
N ALA A 88 -23.02 4.74 -2.59
CA ALA A 88 -24.29 4.94 -3.30
C ALA A 88 -24.31 4.26 -4.69
N ILE A 89 -23.15 4.19 -5.37
CA ILE A 89 -23.04 3.55 -6.69
C ILE A 89 -23.16 2.02 -6.60
N LYS A 90 -22.82 1.42 -5.45
CA LYS A 90 -22.61 -0.04 -5.33
C LYS A 90 -23.43 -0.72 -4.22
N ALA A 91 -24.36 -0.03 -3.57
CA ALA A 91 -25.19 -0.61 -2.51
C ALA A 91 -26.06 -1.76 -3.06
N LYS A 92 -25.52 -2.97 -3.03
CA LYS A 92 -26.23 -4.24 -3.24
C LYS A 92 -26.03 -5.10 -2.00
N THR A 93 -26.88 -6.11 -1.86
CA THR A 93 -26.92 -7.06 -0.72
C THR A 93 -25.54 -7.43 -0.17
N ILE A 94 -25.35 -7.28 1.13
CA ILE A 94 -24.14 -7.68 1.82
C ILE A 94 -24.08 -9.21 1.84
N PRO A 95 -23.01 -9.85 1.32
CA PRO A 95 -22.84 -11.29 1.41
C PRO A 95 -22.72 -11.75 2.87
N THR A 96 -23.25 -12.91 3.18
CA THR A 96 -23.10 -13.58 4.48
C THR A 96 -21.83 -14.43 4.50
N GLY A 97 -21.34 -14.82 5.68
CA GLY A 97 -20.18 -15.70 5.86
C GLY A 97 -18.88 -14.95 6.13
N ASP A 98 -17.80 -15.34 5.45
CA ASP A 98 -16.44 -14.83 5.69
C ASP A 98 -16.20 -13.38 5.21
N PHE A 99 -17.27 -12.69 4.80
CA PHE A 99 -17.26 -11.28 4.39
C PHE A 99 -16.50 -10.37 5.38
N TRP A 100 -16.75 -10.55 6.69
CA TRP A 100 -16.13 -9.70 7.71
C TRP A 100 -14.62 -9.89 7.83
N ILE A 101 -14.10 -11.08 7.49
CA ILE A 101 -12.67 -11.35 7.42
C ILE A 101 -12.08 -10.52 6.27
N GLY A 102 -12.67 -10.60 5.09
CA GLY A 102 -12.23 -9.83 3.92
C GLY A 102 -12.35 -8.32 4.15
N PHE A 103 -13.44 -7.86 4.78
CA PHE A 103 -13.61 -6.47 5.19
C PHE A 103 -12.48 -6.02 6.13
N GLY A 104 -12.20 -6.77 7.19
CA GLY A 104 -11.13 -6.45 8.14
C GLY A 104 -9.76 -6.38 7.47
N LEU A 105 -9.45 -7.32 6.56
CA LEU A 105 -8.21 -7.31 5.79
C LEU A 105 -8.08 -6.04 4.92
N MET A 106 -9.17 -5.59 4.30
CA MET A 106 -9.17 -4.35 3.52
C MET A 106 -8.99 -3.10 4.39
N GLN A 107 -9.53 -3.09 5.63
CA GLN A 107 -9.28 -2.00 6.56
C GLN A 107 -7.79 -1.94 6.95
N VAL A 108 -7.18 -3.08 7.30
CA VAL A 108 -5.74 -3.15 7.61
C VAL A 108 -4.91 -2.71 6.42
N ALA A 109 -5.24 -3.15 5.21
CA ALA A 109 -4.55 -2.72 3.98
C ALA A 109 -4.63 -1.20 3.78
N GLY A 110 -5.82 -0.60 3.92
CA GLY A 110 -6.03 0.84 3.78
C GLY A 110 -5.27 1.66 4.84
N ILE A 111 -5.29 1.23 6.09
CA ILE A 111 -4.56 1.87 7.20
C ILE A 111 -3.04 1.76 6.97
N ALA A 112 -2.52 0.59 6.58
CA ALA A 112 -1.10 0.38 6.32
C ALA A 112 -0.61 1.28 5.17
N PHE A 113 -1.39 1.39 4.10
CA PHE A 113 -1.08 2.27 2.97
C PHE A 113 -1.08 3.74 3.38
N ALA A 114 -2.12 4.20 4.07
CA ALA A 114 -2.25 5.59 4.52
C ALA A 114 -1.13 5.97 5.50
N TYR A 115 -0.83 5.09 6.46
CA TYR A 115 0.29 5.30 7.40
C TYR A 115 1.62 5.47 6.65
N GLY A 116 1.90 4.56 5.72
CA GLY A 116 3.14 4.61 4.95
C GLY A 116 3.28 5.91 4.15
N GLN A 117 2.22 6.39 3.51
CA GLN A 117 2.21 7.66 2.79
C GLN A 117 2.54 8.84 3.70
N ILE A 118 1.88 8.93 4.85
CA ILE A 118 2.11 10.03 5.79
C ILE A 118 3.52 9.94 6.37
N ALA A 119 3.97 8.76 6.78
CA ALA A 119 5.30 8.55 7.33
C ALA A 119 6.41 8.89 6.32
N TYR A 120 6.21 8.52 5.05
CA TYR A 120 7.12 8.88 3.96
C TYR A 120 7.14 10.39 3.72
N ARG A 121 5.95 11.02 3.63
CA ARG A 121 5.81 12.47 3.43
C ARG A 121 6.51 13.25 4.54
N ASP A 122 6.28 12.89 5.81
CA ASP A 122 6.91 13.55 6.95
C ASP A 122 8.43 13.40 6.91
N TRP A 123 8.93 12.20 6.58
CA TRP A 123 10.36 11.96 6.42
C TRP A 123 10.93 12.79 5.27
N LYS A 124 10.25 12.87 4.14
CA LYS A 124 10.69 13.62 2.96
C LYS A 124 10.73 15.13 3.21
N GLN A 125 9.76 15.67 3.98
CA GLN A 125 9.77 17.08 4.39
C GLN A 125 11.01 17.44 5.22
N SER A 126 11.46 16.50 6.07
CA SER A 126 12.71 16.66 6.84
C SER A 126 13.98 16.43 6.02
N ASN A 127 13.87 15.83 4.84
CA ASN A 127 14.99 15.46 3.97
C ASN A 127 14.76 15.88 2.50
N PRO A 128 14.53 17.18 2.21
CA PRO A 128 14.08 17.64 0.88
C PRO A 128 15.10 17.40 -0.24
N GLN A 129 16.40 17.36 0.09
CA GLN A 129 17.49 17.18 -0.86
C GLN A 129 17.72 15.72 -1.29
N THR A 130 16.97 14.76 -0.74
CA THR A 130 17.16 13.36 -1.08
C THR A 130 16.57 13.02 -2.44
N ASN A 131 17.23 12.10 -3.16
CA ASN A 131 16.78 11.67 -4.47
C ASN A 131 15.58 10.71 -4.35
N ASP A 132 14.45 11.07 -4.93
CA ASP A 132 13.19 10.31 -4.85
C ASP A 132 13.33 8.88 -5.39
N ARG A 133 14.12 8.66 -6.43
CA ARG A 133 14.34 7.32 -6.99
C ARG A 133 15.08 6.40 -6.03
N SER A 134 16.11 6.92 -5.34
CA SER A 134 16.84 6.16 -4.32
C SER A 134 15.97 5.84 -3.12
N VAL A 135 15.16 6.79 -2.69
CA VAL A 135 14.25 6.62 -1.54
C VAL A 135 13.16 5.62 -1.88
N PHE A 136 12.54 5.73 -3.04
CA PHE A 136 11.52 4.79 -3.48
C PHE A 136 12.05 3.36 -3.62
N ALA A 137 13.31 3.20 -4.04
CA ALA A 137 13.96 1.89 -4.06
C ALA A 137 14.01 1.23 -2.67
N LEU A 138 14.33 2.00 -1.62
CA LEU A 138 14.33 1.49 -0.24
C LEU A 138 12.93 1.12 0.26
N LEU A 139 11.93 1.94 -0.06
CA LEU A 139 10.53 1.61 0.23
C LEU A 139 10.12 0.30 -0.47
N ALA A 140 10.41 0.18 -1.77
CA ALA A 140 10.11 -1.02 -2.54
C ALA A 140 10.84 -2.27 -2.01
N MET A 141 12.09 -2.12 -1.56
CA MET A 141 12.85 -3.20 -0.90
C MET A 141 12.13 -3.66 0.38
N GLY A 142 11.69 -2.74 1.22
CA GLY A 142 10.93 -3.06 2.42
C GLY A 142 9.67 -3.87 2.13
N GLY A 143 8.89 -3.43 1.15
CA GLY A 143 7.73 -4.18 0.69
C GLY A 143 8.07 -5.58 0.17
N THR A 144 9.12 -5.70 -0.66
CA THR A 144 9.56 -6.99 -1.21
C THR A 144 10.04 -7.94 -0.13
N ILE A 145 10.82 -7.47 0.84
CA ILE A 145 11.29 -8.30 1.96
C ILE A 145 10.08 -8.81 2.77
N CYS A 146 9.16 -7.92 3.11
CA CYS A 146 7.97 -8.27 3.91
C CYS A 146 7.11 -9.33 3.19
N VAL A 147 6.75 -9.09 1.91
CA VAL A 147 5.96 -10.04 1.13
C VAL A 147 6.74 -11.32 0.83
N GLY A 148 8.05 -11.21 0.59
CA GLY A 148 8.93 -12.36 0.36
C GLY A 148 8.98 -13.30 1.56
N ILE A 149 9.17 -12.76 2.76
CA ILE A 149 9.15 -13.55 4.01
C ILE A 149 7.75 -14.17 4.21
N GLY A 150 6.70 -13.36 4.07
CA GLY A 150 5.32 -13.86 4.23
C GLY A 150 4.98 -14.95 3.21
N GLY A 151 5.34 -14.77 1.94
CA GLY A 151 5.15 -15.76 0.90
C GLY A 151 5.94 -17.04 1.14
N PHE A 152 7.20 -16.92 1.57
CA PHE A 152 8.02 -18.10 1.87
C PHE A 152 7.44 -18.94 3.03
N LEU A 153 6.93 -18.27 4.07
CA LEU A 153 6.43 -18.95 5.27
C LEU A 153 5.00 -19.46 5.14
N LEU A 154 4.15 -18.82 4.32
CA LEU A 154 2.71 -19.05 4.29
C LEU A 154 2.19 -19.69 3.00
N SER A 155 3.02 -19.79 1.95
CA SER A 155 2.61 -20.33 0.66
C SER A 155 3.11 -21.77 0.46
N ASP A 156 2.25 -22.60 -0.09
CA ASP A 156 2.64 -23.92 -0.59
C ASP A 156 3.19 -23.79 -2.01
N TRP A 157 4.50 -23.82 -2.11
CA TRP A 157 5.23 -23.68 -3.39
C TRP A 157 5.14 -24.91 -4.28
N SER A 158 4.78 -26.08 -3.71
CA SER A 158 4.72 -27.35 -4.45
C SER A 158 3.53 -27.40 -5.41
N THR A 159 2.47 -26.62 -5.13
CA THR A 159 1.23 -26.56 -5.92
C THR A 159 1.15 -25.33 -6.83
N LEU A 160 2.22 -24.53 -6.88
CA LEU A 160 2.20 -23.25 -7.60
C LEU A 160 2.42 -23.46 -9.11
N GLU A 161 1.36 -23.49 -9.86
CA GLU A 161 1.39 -23.40 -11.32
C GLU A 161 1.01 -22.02 -11.80
N VAL A 162 1.92 -21.34 -12.51
CA VAL A 162 1.68 -20.00 -13.06
C VAL A 162 1.48 -20.10 -14.56
N LYS A 163 0.27 -19.80 -15.02
CA LYS A 163 -0.08 -19.78 -16.46
C LYS A 163 0.63 -18.63 -17.21
N PRO A 164 0.89 -18.76 -18.53
CA PRO A 164 1.57 -17.71 -19.31
C PRO A 164 0.90 -16.32 -19.23
N ASP A 165 -0.43 -16.26 -19.21
CA ASP A 165 -1.15 -14.99 -19.11
C ASP A 165 -1.06 -14.37 -17.70
N GLN A 166 -0.92 -15.18 -16.66
CA GLN A 166 -0.64 -14.70 -15.30
C GLN A 166 0.75 -14.07 -15.22
N TRP A 167 1.75 -14.61 -15.93
CA TRP A 167 3.08 -13.99 -16.02
C TRP A 167 3.02 -12.60 -16.62
N LYS A 168 2.25 -12.39 -17.70
CA LYS A 168 2.05 -11.05 -18.28
C LYS A 168 1.44 -10.08 -17.27
N ALA A 169 0.40 -10.52 -16.55
CA ALA A 169 -0.24 -9.72 -15.53
C ALA A 169 0.72 -9.38 -14.36
N ILE A 170 1.50 -10.35 -13.88
CA ILE A 170 2.49 -10.15 -12.81
C ILE A 170 3.56 -9.14 -13.25
N LEU A 171 4.08 -9.26 -14.47
CA LEU A 171 5.06 -8.31 -15.00
C LEU A 171 4.47 -6.91 -15.14
N TYR A 172 3.26 -6.78 -15.69
CA TYR A 172 2.57 -5.50 -15.78
C TYR A 172 2.35 -4.86 -14.40
N LEU A 173 1.80 -5.62 -13.46
CA LEU A 173 1.56 -5.14 -12.10
C LEU A 173 2.85 -4.79 -11.38
N GLY A 174 3.91 -5.56 -11.55
CA GLY A 174 5.19 -5.34 -10.89
C GLY A 174 5.99 -4.16 -11.47
N PHE A 175 6.02 -3.99 -12.79
CA PHE A 175 6.80 -2.92 -13.42
C PHE A 175 6.00 -1.63 -13.62
N VAL A 176 4.78 -1.74 -14.12
CA VAL A 176 3.97 -0.56 -14.46
C VAL A 176 3.20 -0.06 -13.25
N ALA A 177 2.28 -0.85 -12.71
CA ALA A 177 1.41 -0.39 -11.64
C ALA A 177 2.17 -0.14 -10.32
N SER A 178 2.90 -1.15 -9.82
CA SER A 178 3.63 -1.05 -8.56
C SER A 178 5.00 -0.38 -8.71
N GLY A 179 5.59 -0.38 -9.89
CA GLY A 179 6.85 0.31 -10.17
C GLY A 179 6.61 1.79 -10.45
N ILE A 180 6.24 2.09 -11.67
CA ILE A 180 6.09 3.47 -12.15
C ILE A 180 4.92 4.16 -11.46
N GLY A 181 3.76 3.50 -11.34
CA GLY A 181 2.55 4.08 -10.76
C GLY A 181 2.77 4.54 -9.33
N PHE A 182 3.27 3.68 -8.43
CA PHE A 182 3.52 4.08 -7.04
C PHE A 182 4.68 5.04 -6.87
N PHE A 183 5.69 4.99 -7.75
CA PHE A 183 6.74 6.01 -7.76
C PHE A 183 6.15 7.39 -8.03
N LEU A 184 5.33 7.53 -9.07
CA LEU A 184 4.67 8.79 -9.41
C LEU A 184 3.73 9.24 -8.30
N TRP A 185 2.97 8.33 -7.71
CA TRP A 185 2.08 8.61 -6.60
C TRP A 185 2.81 9.13 -5.35
N ASN A 186 3.95 8.56 -5.00
CA ASN A 186 4.73 9.01 -3.84
C ASN A 186 5.51 10.31 -4.12
N LYS A 187 5.75 10.66 -5.39
CA LYS A 187 6.43 11.90 -5.77
C LYS A 187 5.49 13.12 -5.78
N GLY A 188 4.23 12.93 -6.15
CA GLY A 188 3.21 13.98 -6.23
C GLY A 188 2.67 14.36 -4.89
#